data_0e3caae28ea88a593675080964d9f970
#
_entry.id   0e3caae28ea88a593675080964d9f970
#
_cell.length_a   1.000
_cell.length_b   1.000
_cell.length_c   1.000
_cell.angle_alpha   90.00
_cell.angle_beta   90.00
_cell.angle_gamma   90.00
#
_symmetry.space_group_name_H-M   'P 1'
#
loop_
_entity.id
_entity.type
_entity.pdbx_description
1 polymer ?
#
loop_
_entity_poly.entity_id
_entity_poly.type
_entity_poly.pdbx_seq_one_letter_code
_entity_poly.pdbx_strand_id
1 'polypeptide(L)'
;VYKTDDPRAHILAPMSKIMGERTGEPKWYEMSKVLEKEGKKAFKERKGRDIFVNVDFYSASLYYYMGIPVDLFTPIFAIARVSGWAAHVIEEQFGGAASKPVLYRPDSEYIGEYCGPEECAFVPMDER
;
A
#
# COMPACT_ATOMS: atom_id res chain seq x y z
N VAL A 1 10.19 -7.49 3.48
CA VAL A 1 10.87 -6.28 2.97
C VAL A 1 10.65 -6.22 1.48
N TYR A 2 10.14 -5.11 0.96
CA TYR A 2 9.92 -4.92 -0.47
C TYR A 2 11.26 -4.90 -1.22
N LYS A 3 11.23 -5.41 -2.46
CA LYS A 3 12.40 -5.42 -3.37
C LYS A 3 12.37 -4.24 -4.34
N THR A 4 11.23 -3.53 -4.41
CA THR A 4 11.00 -2.35 -5.25
C THR A 4 10.16 -1.33 -4.48
N ASP A 5 10.06 -0.10 -4.96
CA ASP A 5 9.15 0.88 -4.40
C ASP A 5 7.69 0.43 -4.55
N ASP A 6 6.91 0.66 -3.50
CA ASP A 6 5.46 0.40 -3.53
C ASP A 6 4.77 1.46 -4.40
N PRO A 7 4.04 1.09 -5.46
CA PRO A 7 3.38 2.06 -6.33
C PRO A 7 2.37 2.94 -5.58
N ARG A 8 1.78 2.44 -4.49
CA ARG A 8 0.87 3.22 -3.65
C ARG A 8 1.60 4.33 -2.90
N ALA A 9 2.86 4.13 -2.52
CA ALA A 9 3.66 5.17 -1.88
C ALA A 9 3.90 6.36 -2.82
N HIS A 10 4.04 6.12 -4.13
CA HIS A 10 4.17 7.19 -5.13
C HIS A 10 2.90 8.04 -5.26
N ILE A 11 1.72 7.48 -4.97
CA ILE A 11 0.45 8.20 -4.95
C ILE A 11 0.26 8.94 -3.62
N LEU A 12 0.54 8.28 -2.51
CA LEU A 12 0.29 8.82 -1.17
C LEU A 12 1.27 9.94 -0.78
N ALA A 13 2.52 9.87 -1.24
CA ALA A 13 3.51 10.90 -0.92
C ALA A 13 3.10 12.32 -1.40
N PRO A 14 2.73 12.55 -2.67
CA PRO A 14 2.25 13.85 -3.11
C PRO A 14 0.92 14.25 -2.44
N MET A 15 0.02 13.31 -2.16
CA MET A 15 -1.21 13.60 -1.42
C MET A 15 -0.91 14.09 0.00
N SER A 16 0.01 13.43 0.71
CA SER A 16 0.46 13.85 2.04
C SER A 16 1.09 15.25 2.01
N LYS A 17 1.88 15.56 0.98
CA LYS A 17 2.45 16.90 0.79
C LYS A 17 1.35 17.97 0.66
N ILE A 18 0.43 17.77 -0.27
CA ILE A 18 -0.67 18.70 -0.55
C ILE A 18 -1.52 18.92 0.71
N MET A 19 -1.82 17.86 1.45
CA MET A 19 -2.60 17.98 2.68
C MET A 19 -1.84 18.70 3.77
N GLY A 20 -0.54 18.45 3.92
CA GLY A 20 0.31 19.20 4.85
C GLY A 20 0.34 20.70 4.56
N GLU A 21 0.45 21.07 3.29
CA GLU A 21 0.39 22.48 2.85
C GLU A 21 -1.00 23.10 3.13
N ARG A 22 -2.08 22.38 2.85
CA ARG A 22 -3.46 22.87 3.08
C ARG A 22 -3.80 23.04 4.55
N THR A 23 -3.27 22.17 5.41
CA THR A 23 -3.49 22.28 6.87
C THR A 23 -2.54 23.25 7.56
N GLY A 24 -1.58 23.80 6.84
CA GLY A 24 -0.55 24.70 7.40
C GLY A 24 0.48 23.99 8.29
N GLU A 25 0.56 22.67 8.25
CA GLU A 25 1.46 21.87 9.09
C GLU A 25 2.27 20.86 8.25
N PRO A 26 3.18 21.29 7.37
CA PRO A 26 3.89 20.41 6.45
C PRO A 26 4.91 19.46 7.13
N LYS A 27 5.18 19.66 8.42
CA LYS A 27 6.29 18.99 9.14
C LYS A 27 6.28 17.47 9.06
N TRP A 28 5.11 16.82 9.09
CA TRP A 28 5.04 15.37 9.09
C TRP A 28 5.45 14.77 7.74
N TYR A 29 5.06 15.42 6.64
CA TYR A 29 5.55 15.04 5.32
C TYR A 29 7.05 15.27 5.17
N GLU A 30 7.55 16.42 5.62
CA GLU A 30 8.98 16.75 5.56
C GLU A 30 9.81 15.77 6.38
N MET A 31 9.38 15.46 7.60
CA MET A 31 10.01 14.42 8.43
C MET A 31 10.00 13.05 7.75
N SER A 32 8.90 12.66 7.12
CA SER A 32 8.81 11.41 6.36
C SER A 32 9.82 11.39 5.22
N LYS A 33 9.99 12.49 4.47
CA LYS A 33 11.00 12.57 3.41
C LYS A 33 12.43 12.42 3.92
N VAL A 34 12.75 13.08 5.03
CA VAL A 34 14.07 12.96 5.65
C VAL A 34 14.29 11.52 6.13
N LEU A 35 13.30 10.94 6.82
CA LEU A 35 13.38 9.56 7.33
C LEU A 35 13.53 8.54 6.20
N GLU A 36 12.81 8.70 5.09
CA GLU A 36 12.96 7.85 3.91
C GLU A 36 14.39 7.91 3.38
N LYS A 37 14.90 9.11 3.15
CA LYS A 37 16.24 9.34 2.59
C LYS A 37 17.33 8.77 3.48
N GLU A 38 17.33 9.15 4.73
CA GLU A 38 18.39 8.75 5.67
C GLU A 38 18.25 7.26 6.06
N GLY A 39 17.03 6.74 6.14
CA GLY A 39 16.76 5.32 6.36
C GLY A 39 17.28 4.45 5.23
N LYS A 40 17.00 4.81 3.97
CA LYS A 40 17.53 4.11 2.78
C LYS A 40 19.06 4.12 2.78
N LYS A 41 19.68 5.27 3.06
CA LYS A 41 21.15 5.42 3.14
C LYS A 41 21.75 4.53 4.24
N ALA A 42 21.27 4.67 5.46
CA ALA A 42 21.78 3.92 6.61
C ALA A 42 21.61 2.40 6.44
N PHE A 43 20.50 1.96 5.82
CA PHE A 43 20.26 0.55 5.58
C PHE A 43 21.23 -0.01 4.52
N LYS A 44 21.46 0.75 3.45
CA LYS A 44 22.43 0.40 2.40
C LYS A 44 23.87 0.29 2.96
N GLU A 45 24.26 1.28 3.77
CA GLU A 45 25.59 1.29 4.40
C GLU A 45 25.79 0.11 5.37
N ARG A 46 24.76 -0.24 6.18
CA ARG A 46 24.88 -1.28 7.21
C ARG A 46 24.64 -2.70 6.70
N LYS A 47 23.77 -2.86 5.71
CA LYS A 47 23.31 -4.19 5.23
C LYS A 47 23.68 -4.48 3.79
N GLY A 48 24.27 -3.53 3.06
CA GLY A 48 24.67 -3.69 1.66
C GLY A 48 23.52 -3.88 0.67
N ARG A 49 22.26 -3.60 1.09
CA ARG A 49 21.08 -3.77 0.24
C ARG A 49 20.12 -2.60 0.39
N ASP A 50 19.32 -2.36 -0.64
CA ASP A 50 18.32 -1.31 -0.64
C ASP A 50 17.08 -1.73 0.18
N ILE A 51 16.40 -0.75 0.75
CA ILE A 51 15.10 -0.86 1.41
C ILE A 51 14.13 0.13 0.78
N PHE A 52 12.88 -0.26 0.69
CA PHE A 52 11.83 0.52 0.04
C PHE A 52 10.68 0.77 1.03
N VAL A 53 10.02 1.91 0.90
CA VAL A 53 8.86 2.24 1.72
C VAL A 53 7.64 1.47 1.25
N ASN A 54 6.78 1.11 2.20
CA ASN A 54 5.50 0.49 1.93
C ASN A 54 4.36 1.53 1.93
N VAL A 55 3.12 1.06 1.76
CA VAL A 55 1.93 1.91 1.76
C VAL A 55 1.75 2.67 3.08
N ASP A 56 2.09 2.05 4.21
CA ASP A 56 1.84 2.63 5.54
C ASP A 56 2.70 3.86 5.81
N PHE A 57 3.83 3.97 5.15
CA PHE A 57 4.81 5.03 5.41
C PHE A 57 4.23 6.44 5.17
N TYR A 58 3.55 6.64 4.04
CA TYR A 58 2.92 7.92 3.71
C TYR A 58 1.44 8.00 4.07
N SER A 59 0.75 6.88 4.25
CA SER A 59 -0.62 6.90 4.72
C SER A 59 -0.73 7.43 6.14
N ALA A 60 0.26 7.21 6.99
CA ALA A 60 0.28 7.72 8.36
C ALA A 60 0.20 9.24 8.42
N SER A 61 1.08 9.94 7.70
CA SER A 61 1.06 11.41 7.66
C SER A 61 -0.20 11.94 6.96
N LEU A 62 -0.66 11.27 5.90
CA LEU A 62 -1.88 11.65 5.20
C LEU A 62 -3.12 11.55 6.10
N TYR A 63 -3.30 10.43 6.80
CA TYR A 63 -4.42 10.25 7.72
C TYR A 63 -4.40 11.25 8.86
N TYR A 64 -3.21 11.56 9.38
CA TYR A 64 -3.06 12.59 10.40
C TYR A 64 -3.58 13.96 9.91
N TYR A 65 -3.18 14.38 8.70
CA TYR A 65 -3.64 15.62 8.10
C TYR A 65 -5.14 15.65 7.79
N MET A 66 -5.73 14.49 7.57
CA MET A 66 -7.20 14.35 7.42
C MET A 66 -7.95 14.43 8.76
N GLY A 67 -7.24 14.58 9.88
CA GLY A 67 -7.84 14.62 11.21
C GLY A 67 -8.31 13.27 11.73
N ILE A 68 -7.85 12.17 11.13
CA ILE A 68 -8.17 10.82 11.57
C ILE A 68 -7.37 10.50 12.84
N PRO A 69 -8.02 10.08 13.93
CA PRO A 69 -7.31 9.62 15.12
C PRO A 69 -6.36 8.45 14.82
N VAL A 70 -5.17 8.47 15.41
CA VAL A 70 -4.12 7.46 15.16
C VAL A 70 -4.63 6.03 15.42
N ASP A 71 -5.47 5.84 16.42
CA ASP A 71 -6.06 4.54 16.76
C ASP A 71 -6.95 3.95 15.66
N LEU A 72 -7.40 4.79 14.72
CA LEU A 72 -8.23 4.37 13.59
C LEU A 72 -7.42 4.05 12.31
N PHE A 73 -6.13 4.25 12.27
CA PHE A 73 -5.32 4.00 11.06
C PHE A 73 -5.39 2.54 10.62
N THR A 74 -5.21 1.61 11.56
CA THR A 74 -5.33 0.17 11.28
C THR A 74 -6.76 -0.25 10.92
N PRO A 75 -7.81 0.17 11.64
CA PRO A 75 -9.20 -0.07 11.22
C PRO A 75 -9.53 0.42 9.81
N ILE A 76 -9.09 1.62 9.42
CA ILE A 76 -9.32 2.14 8.07
C ILE A 76 -8.63 1.29 7.02
N PHE A 77 -7.40 0.87 7.30
CA PHE A 77 -6.68 -0.05 6.43
C PHE A 77 -7.42 -1.39 6.29
N ALA A 78 -7.96 -1.93 7.37
CA ALA A 78 -8.76 -3.16 7.35
C ALA A 78 -10.05 -3.00 6.53
N ILE A 79 -10.76 -1.88 6.68
CA ILE A 79 -11.95 -1.57 5.88
C ILE A 79 -11.61 -1.53 4.40
N ALA A 80 -10.53 -0.86 4.02
CA ALA A 80 -10.07 -0.80 2.64
C ALA A 80 -9.65 -2.17 2.06
N ARG A 81 -9.29 -3.12 2.92
CA ARG A 81 -8.80 -4.46 2.52
C ARG A 81 -9.87 -5.55 2.58
N VAL A 82 -11.01 -5.30 3.22
CA VAL A 82 -12.03 -6.36 3.47
C VAL A 82 -12.54 -7.02 2.18
N SER A 83 -12.71 -6.26 1.11
CA SER A 83 -13.12 -6.82 -0.19
C SER A 83 -12.08 -7.79 -0.76
N GLY A 84 -10.79 -7.44 -0.67
CA GLY A 84 -9.71 -8.32 -1.08
C GLY A 84 -9.61 -9.58 -0.21
N TRP A 85 -9.80 -9.46 1.09
CA TRP A 85 -9.85 -10.62 1.98
C TRP A 85 -11.04 -11.53 1.66
N ALA A 86 -12.21 -10.94 1.42
CA ALA A 86 -13.40 -11.71 1.02
C ALA A 86 -13.15 -12.45 -0.29
N ALA A 87 -12.57 -11.82 -1.29
CA ALA A 87 -12.21 -12.45 -2.56
C ALA A 87 -11.26 -13.64 -2.36
N HIS A 88 -10.20 -13.46 -1.57
CA HIS A 88 -9.26 -14.54 -1.28
C HIS A 88 -9.91 -15.70 -0.50
N VAL A 89 -10.79 -15.41 0.45
CA VAL A 89 -11.51 -16.47 1.19
C VAL A 89 -12.43 -17.25 0.25
N ILE A 90 -13.15 -16.57 -0.62
CA ILE A 90 -14.02 -17.22 -1.61
C ILE A 90 -13.20 -18.08 -2.56
N GLU A 91 -12.11 -17.58 -3.08
CA GLU A 91 -11.21 -18.29 -3.99
C GLU A 91 -10.61 -19.54 -3.33
N GLU A 92 -10.15 -19.39 -2.08
CA GLU A 92 -9.58 -20.50 -1.30
C GLU A 92 -10.59 -21.59 -0.98
N GLN A 93 -11.81 -21.21 -0.58
CA GLN A 93 -12.83 -22.19 -0.13
C GLN A 93 -13.65 -22.76 -1.26
N PHE A 94 -13.92 -21.99 -2.30
CA PHE A 94 -14.88 -22.37 -3.36
C PHE A 94 -14.26 -22.39 -4.76
N GLY A 95 -13.15 -21.70 -4.99
CA GLY A 95 -12.48 -21.61 -6.28
C GLY A 95 -11.56 -22.79 -6.62
N GLY A 96 -11.38 -23.75 -5.69
CA GLY A 96 -10.52 -24.91 -5.90
C GLY A 96 -9.02 -24.57 -5.97
N ALA A 97 -8.61 -23.43 -5.46
CA ALA A 97 -7.21 -22.99 -5.45
C ALA A 97 -6.27 -23.96 -4.73
N ALA A 98 -6.77 -24.64 -3.70
CA ALA A 98 -6.06 -25.70 -3.02
C ALA A 98 -7.03 -26.79 -2.53
N SER A 99 -6.52 -28.02 -2.36
CA SER A 99 -7.31 -29.13 -1.83
C SER A 99 -7.71 -28.96 -0.35
N LYS A 100 -7.02 -28.08 0.35
CA LYS A 100 -7.28 -27.67 1.74
C LYS A 100 -6.64 -26.32 2.00
N PRO A 101 -7.16 -25.53 2.96
CA PRO A 101 -6.61 -24.22 3.32
C PRO A 101 -5.12 -24.31 3.67
N VAL A 102 -4.33 -23.41 3.11
CA VAL A 102 -2.88 -23.32 3.33
C VAL A 102 -2.47 -21.86 3.51
N LEU A 103 -1.35 -21.65 4.18
CA LEU A 103 -0.73 -20.34 4.24
C LEU A 103 0.09 -20.10 2.98
N TYR A 104 -0.39 -19.25 2.10
CA TYR A 104 0.36 -18.82 0.92
C TYR A 104 1.49 -17.86 1.32
N ARG A 105 2.70 -18.16 0.87
CA ARG A 105 3.82 -17.22 0.88
C ARG A 105 4.11 -16.81 -0.56
N PRO A 106 4.54 -15.56 -0.80
CA PRO A 106 4.58 -15.01 -2.16
C PRO A 106 5.80 -15.48 -2.96
N ASP A 107 5.69 -16.69 -3.49
CA ASP A 107 6.43 -17.12 -4.66
C ASP A 107 5.45 -17.37 -5.84
N SER A 108 4.31 -16.68 -5.80
CA SER A 108 3.29 -16.74 -6.85
C SER A 108 3.64 -15.78 -7.98
N GLU A 109 3.49 -16.24 -9.20
CA GLU A 109 3.56 -15.42 -10.40
C GLU A 109 2.15 -14.95 -10.76
N TYR A 110 2.02 -13.65 -11.04
CA TYR A 110 0.73 -13.13 -11.53
C TYR A 110 0.57 -13.54 -13.00
N ILE A 111 -0.47 -14.32 -13.29
CA ILE A 111 -0.79 -14.83 -14.64
C ILE A 111 -2.02 -14.15 -15.26
N GLY A 112 -2.66 -13.21 -14.54
CA GLY A 112 -3.76 -12.40 -15.06
C GLY A 112 -3.28 -11.31 -16.01
N GLU A 113 -4.22 -10.70 -16.73
CA GLU A 113 -3.93 -9.53 -17.55
C GLU A 113 -3.55 -8.34 -16.65
N TYR A 114 -2.46 -7.65 -17.00
CA TYR A 114 -2.04 -6.46 -16.28
C TYR A 114 -2.97 -5.31 -16.62
N CYS A 115 -3.69 -4.86 -15.61
CA CYS A 115 -4.55 -3.70 -15.68
C CYS A 115 -3.77 -2.49 -15.16
N GLY A 116 -3.02 -1.83 -16.02
CA GLY A 116 -2.41 -0.55 -15.71
C GLY A 116 -3.46 0.56 -15.60
N PRO A 117 -3.13 1.71 -15.02
CA PRO A 117 -4.08 2.83 -14.86
C PRO A 117 -4.62 3.38 -16.18
N GLU A 118 -3.96 3.11 -17.30
CA GLU A 118 -4.34 3.57 -18.64
C GLU A 118 -4.96 2.48 -19.53
N GLU A 119 -4.84 1.20 -19.13
CA GLU A 119 -5.25 0.04 -19.95
C GLU A 119 -6.25 -0.88 -19.26
N CYS A 120 -6.76 -0.48 -18.09
CA CYS A 120 -7.74 -1.29 -17.39
C CYS A 120 -9.07 -1.24 -18.12
N ALA A 121 -9.40 -2.31 -18.85
CA ALA A 121 -10.73 -2.52 -19.41
C ALA A 121 -11.71 -2.76 -18.25
N PHE A 122 -12.06 -1.68 -17.53
CA PHE A 122 -13.12 -1.73 -16.54
C PHE A 122 -14.42 -1.99 -17.26
N VAL A 123 -15.01 -3.15 -17.02
CA VAL A 123 -16.36 -3.47 -17.48
C VAL A 123 -17.32 -3.14 -16.35
N PRO A 124 -18.25 -2.17 -16.54
CA PRO A 124 -19.28 -1.84 -15.55
C PRO A 124 -20.09 -3.08 -15.15
N MET A 125 -20.64 -3.11 -13.95
CA MET A 125 -21.34 -4.29 -13.44
C MET A 125 -22.60 -4.65 -14.22
N ASP A 126 -23.19 -3.69 -14.89
CA ASP A 126 -24.36 -3.84 -15.78
C ASP A 126 -24.00 -4.38 -17.17
N GLU A 127 -22.73 -4.44 -17.51
CA GLU A 127 -22.21 -4.96 -18.77
C GLU A 127 -21.45 -6.30 -18.62
N ARG A 128 -21.44 -6.90 -17.39
CA ARG A 128 -20.78 -8.17 -17.10
C ARG A 128 -21.70 -9.37 -17.22
#